data_c3d2464cabbe212dff50d96122f0c4ae
#
_entry.id   c3d2464cabbe212dff50d96122f0c4ae
#
_cell.length_a   1.000
_cell.length_b   1.000
_cell.length_c   1.000
_cell.angle_alpha   90.00
_cell.angle_beta   90.00
_cell.angle_gamma   90.00
#
_symmetry.space_group_name_H-M   'P 1'
#
loop_
_entity.id
_entity.type
_entity.pdbx_description
1 polymer ?
#
loop_
_entity_poly.entity_id
_entity_poly.type
_entity_poly.pdbx_seq_one_letter_code
_entity_poly.pdbx_strand_id
1 'polypeptide(L)'
;MIPFSLRIFVADGDPDGLRIVDKSNWIGKALLFPRALLPQVKARPELAQTGVYRLLGPRPDGEGDMLYVGEGDPIRPRLASHYAQKDFWARAIGFTTTTAGQLNSANTLPV
;
A
#
# COMPACT_ATOMS: atom_id res chain seq x y z
N MET A 1 2.75 -4.07 -27.78
CA MET A 1 3.12 -3.98 -26.35
C MET A 1 4.20 -2.95 -26.16
N ILE A 2 4.06 -2.13 -25.16
CA ILE A 2 5.04 -1.08 -24.86
C ILE A 2 5.95 -1.58 -23.76
N PRO A 3 7.27 -1.58 -24.00
CA PRO A 3 8.19 -2.01 -22.95
C PRO A 3 8.13 -1.09 -21.74
N PHE A 4 8.34 -1.67 -20.58
CA PHE A 4 8.43 -0.89 -19.35
C PHE A 4 9.37 -1.60 -18.39
N SER A 5 9.81 -0.91 -17.36
CA SER A 5 10.61 -1.53 -16.33
C SER A 5 9.93 -1.37 -14.98
N LEU A 6 10.17 -2.34 -14.13
CA LEU A 6 9.73 -2.31 -12.73
C LEU A 6 10.97 -2.21 -11.85
N ARG A 7 10.84 -1.45 -10.77
CA ARG A 7 11.88 -1.42 -9.74
C ARG A 7 11.27 -1.84 -8.43
N ILE A 8 11.99 -2.67 -7.71
CA ILE A 8 11.56 -3.13 -6.40
C ILE A 8 12.62 -2.71 -5.41
N PHE A 9 12.21 -1.87 -4.47
CA PHE A 9 13.08 -1.40 -3.41
C PHE A 9 12.75 -2.19 -2.15
N VAL A 10 13.75 -2.89 -1.60
CA VAL A 10 13.59 -3.66 -0.37
C VAL A 10 14.06 -2.75 0.75
N ALA A 11 13.13 -2.11 1.42
CA ALA A 11 13.43 -0.93 2.23
C ALA A 11 14.34 -1.21 3.42
N ASP A 12 14.22 -2.39 4.02
CA ASP A 12 15.03 -2.72 5.19
C ASP A 12 15.99 -3.88 4.93
N GLY A 13 16.16 -4.24 3.66
CA GLY A 13 17.04 -5.35 3.31
C GLY A 13 16.44 -6.72 3.45
N ASP A 14 15.21 -6.82 3.92
CA ASP A 14 14.52 -8.10 4.10
C ASP A 14 13.51 -8.28 2.96
N PRO A 15 13.71 -9.28 2.07
CA PRO A 15 12.77 -9.47 0.95
C PRO A 15 11.36 -9.78 1.39
N ASP A 16 11.17 -10.25 2.63
CA ASP A 16 9.83 -10.50 3.16
C ASP A 16 9.30 -9.34 3.97
N GLY A 17 10.05 -8.25 4.06
CA GLY A 17 9.63 -7.06 4.78
C GLY A 17 8.88 -6.08 3.89
N LEU A 18 9.17 -4.80 4.06
CA LEU A 18 8.56 -3.77 3.24
C LEU A 18 9.23 -3.71 1.87
N ARG A 19 8.42 -3.83 0.83
CA ARG A 19 8.88 -3.69 -0.55
C ARG A 19 8.08 -2.59 -1.20
N ILE A 20 8.77 -1.74 -1.94
CA ILE A 20 8.14 -0.63 -2.65
C ILE A 20 8.40 -0.85 -4.12
N VAL A 21 7.33 -0.90 -4.91
CA VAL A 21 7.42 -1.19 -6.33
C VAL A 21 6.95 0.01 -7.13
N ASP A 22 7.74 0.42 -8.11
CA ASP A 22 7.28 1.41 -9.07
C ASP A 22 7.52 0.91 -10.49
N LYS A 23 6.89 1.57 -11.43
CA LYS A 23 6.90 1.19 -12.83
C LYS A 23 7.23 2.42 -13.65
N SER A 24 8.01 2.23 -14.71
CA SER A 24 8.61 3.33 -15.45
C SER A 24 7.64 4.35 -16.01
N ASN A 25 6.42 3.99 -16.34
CA ASN A 25 5.47 4.93 -16.90
C ASN A 25 4.30 5.21 -15.98
N TRP A 26 4.51 5.02 -14.68
CA TRP A 26 3.46 5.12 -13.70
C TRP A 26 3.88 6.08 -12.59
N ILE A 27 2.99 7.00 -12.23
CA ILE A 27 3.32 7.97 -11.19
C ILE A 27 3.06 7.45 -9.78
N GLY A 28 2.50 6.27 -9.65
CA GLY A 28 2.20 5.70 -8.36
C GLY A 28 3.25 4.73 -7.88
N LYS A 29 3.02 4.24 -6.67
CA LYS A 29 3.84 3.21 -6.06
C LYS A 29 2.96 2.18 -5.41
N ALA A 30 3.46 0.95 -5.34
CA ALA A 30 2.83 -0.11 -4.54
C ALA A 30 3.75 -0.42 -3.38
N LEU A 31 3.15 -0.51 -2.19
CA LEU A 31 3.86 -0.93 -1.00
C LEU A 31 3.30 -2.28 -0.58
N LEU A 32 4.19 -3.25 -0.37
CA LEU A 32 3.81 -4.59 0.04
C LEU A 32 4.48 -4.86 1.38
N PHE A 33 3.71 -5.26 2.37
CA PHE A 33 4.30 -5.50 3.68
C PHE A 33 3.45 -6.46 4.50
N PRO A 34 4.07 -7.23 5.40
CA PRO A 34 3.30 -8.04 6.34
C PRO A 34 2.66 -7.14 7.40
N ARG A 35 1.54 -7.60 7.92
CA ARG A 35 0.78 -6.83 8.92
C ARG A 35 1.64 -6.39 10.09
N ALA A 36 2.53 -7.27 10.55
CA ALA A 36 3.36 -6.99 11.71
C ALA A 36 4.25 -5.76 11.53
N LEU A 37 4.53 -5.36 10.31
CA LEU A 37 5.38 -4.20 10.06
C LEU A 37 4.62 -2.88 9.97
N LEU A 38 3.31 -2.89 10.10
CA LEU A 38 2.57 -1.64 9.98
C LEU A 38 3.06 -0.57 10.96
N PRO A 39 3.40 -0.87 12.21
CA PRO A 39 3.91 0.18 13.10
C PRO A 39 5.11 0.94 12.54
N GLN A 40 5.99 0.26 11.79
CA GLN A 40 7.11 0.93 11.15
C GLN A 40 6.70 1.54 9.82
N VAL A 41 5.89 0.82 9.03
CA VAL A 41 5.51 1.25 7.69
C VAL A 41 4.63 2.49 7.74
N LYS A 42 3.83 2.65 8.76
CA LYS A 42 2.88 3.77 8.80
C LYS A 42 3.57 5.13 8.84
N ALA A 43 4.85 5.16 9.17
CA ALA A 43 5.60 6.41 9.14
C ALA A 43 6.05 6.81 7.73
N ARG A 44 5.90 5.92 6.76
CA ARG A 44 6.34 6.20 5.40
C ARG A 44 5.49 7.30 4.77
N PRO A 45 6.13 8.21 4.02
CA PRO A 45 5.38 9.30 3.39
C PRO A 45 4.37 8.82 2.37
N GLU A 46 4.57 7.65 1.78
CA GLU A 46 3.60 7.13 0.80
C GLU A 46 2.22 6.95 1.43
N LEU A 47 2.16 6.62 2.72
CA LEU A 47 0.87 6.43 3.36
C LEU A 47 0.15 7.73 3.69
N ALA A 48 0.79 8.85 3.49
CA ALA A 48 0.13 10.15 3.60
C ALA A 48 -0.61 10.53 2.32
N GLN A 49 -0.57 9.68 1.30
CA GLN A 49 -1.18 9.95 0.02
C GLN A 49 -2.53 9.27 -0.10
N THR A 50 -3.34 9.77 -1.03
CA THR A 50 -4.58 9.09 -1.41
C THR A 50 -4.24 7.77 -2.07
N GLY A 51 -5.02 6.75 -1.80
CA GLY A 51 -4.77 5.47 -2.45
C GLY A 51 -5.82 4.43 -2.15
N VAL A 52 -5.59 3.26 -2.71
CA VAL A 52 -6.40 2.07 -2.45
C VAL A 52 -5.50 1.03 -1.82
N TYR A 53 -6.11 0.10 -1.11
CA TYR A 53 -5.33 -0.94 -0.46
C TYR A 53 -6.08 -2.25 -0.46
N ARG A 54 -5.33 -3.33 -0.33
CA ARG A 54 -5.85 -4.69 -0.21
C ARG A 54 -5.25 -5.34 1.01
N LEU A 55 -6.10 -5.98 1.80
CA LEU A 55 -5.68 -6.72 2.96
C LEU A 55 -5.96 -8.20 2.69
N LEU A 56 -4.96 -9.04 2.88
CA LEU A 56 -5.07 -10.46 2.57
C LEU A 56 -4.75 -11.28 3.79
N GLY A 57 -5.48 -12.35 3.98
CA GLY A 57 -5.21 -13.27 5.07
C GLY A 57 -6.06 -14.51 4.94
N PRO A 58 -5.83 -15.49 5.80
CA PRO A 58 -6.61 -16.73 5.74
C PRO A 58 -8.04 -16.49 6.19
N ARG A 59 -8.96 -17.26 5.63
CA ARG A 59 -10.34 -17.23 6.09
C ARG A 59 -10.43 -17.82 7.50
N PRO A 60 -11.36 -17.32 8.31
CA PRO A 60 -11.50 -17.88 9.66
C PRO A 60 -11.81 -19.37 9.68
N ASP A 61 -12.48 -19.87 8.63
CA ASP A 61 -12.82 -21.30 8.57
C ASP A 61 -11.68 -22.15 8.02
N GLY A 62 -10.55 -21.53 7.66
CA GLY A 62 -9.40 -22.26 7.14
C GLY A 62 -9.51 -22.67 5.68
N GLU A 63 -10.56 -22.27 4.99
CA GLU A 63 -10.81 -22.71 3.62
C GLU A 63 -10.49 -21.59 2.64
N GLY A 64 -9.20 -21.31 2.45
CA GLY A 64 -8.77 -20.32 1.49
C GLY A 64 -8.48 -18.97 2.14
N ASP A 65 -8.43 -17.95 1.32
CA ASP A 65 -8.02 -16.62 1.75
C ASP A 65 -9.16 -15.63 1.65
N MET A 66 -9.05 -14.57 2.44
CA MET A 66 -9.95 -13.44 2.38
C MET A 66 -9.21 -12.25 1.82
N LEU A 67 -9.93 -11.45 1.04
CA LEU A 67 -9.43 -10.20 0.50
C LEU A 67 -10.38 -9.08 0.89
N TYR A 68 -9.83 -8.04 1.47
CA TYR A 68 -10.58 -6.83 1.76
C TYR A 68 -9.98 -5.70 0.94
N VAL A 69 -10.81 -4.94 0.23
CA VAL A 69 -10.37 -3.83 -0.60
C VAL A 69 -10.96 -2.56 -0.04
N GLY A 70 -10.14 -1.54 0.08
CA GLY A 70 -10.60 -0.26 0.58
C GLY A 70 -9.82 0.89 -0.03
N GLU A 71 -10.23 2.09 0.32
CA GLU A 71 -9.56 3.30 -0.13
C GLU A 71 -9.51 4.31 1.00
N GLY A 72 -8.62 5.27 0.88
CA GLY A 72 -8.48 6.33 1.87
C GLY A 72 -7.79 7.53 1.30
N ASP A 73 -8.03 8.66 1.91
CA ASP A 73 -7.44 9.94 1.53
C ASP A 73 -7.09 10.70 2.82
N PRO A 74 -5.92 10.48 3.37
CA PRO A 74 -4.89 9.51 2.99
C PRO A 74 -5.23 8.10 3.46
N ILE A 75 -4.42 7.13 3.05
CA ILE A 75 -4.72 5.75 3.43
C ILE A 75 -4.23 5.40 4.84
N ARG A 76 -3.32 6.20 5.40
CA ARG A 76 -2.70 5.89 6.70
C ARG A 76 -3.72 5.62 7.82
N PRO A 77 -4.69 6.51 8.06
CA PRO A 77 -5.62 6.25 9.17
C PRO A 77 -6.51 5.04 8.92
N ARG A 78 -6.80 4.73 7.65
CA ARG A 78 -7.60 3.55 7.36
C ARG A 78 -6.83 2.27 7.69
N LEU A 79 -5.56 2.22 7.31
CA LEU A 79 -4.74 1.07 7.63
C LEU A 79 -4.53 0.91 9.12
N ALA A 80 -4.34 2.02 9.83
CA ALA A 80 -4.20 1.97 11.28
C ALA A 80 -5.46 1.44 11.95
N SER A 81 -6.62 1.85 11.45
CA SER A 81 -7.89 1.38 11.97
C SER A 81 -8.06 -0.12 11.74
N HIS A 82 -7.70 -0.60 10.55
CA HIS A 82 -7.79 -2.03 10.26
C HIS A 82 -6.80 -2.85 11.09
N TYR A 83 -5.63 -2.30 11.36
CA TYR A 83 -4.67 -2.97 12.22
C TYR A 83 -5.25 -3.19 13.62
N ALA A 84 -5.95 -2.18 14.13
CA ALA A 84 -6.51 -2.24 15.47
C ALA A 84 -7.77 -3.11 15.55
N GLN A 85 -8.55 -3.16 14.49
CA GLN A 85 -9.88 -3.74 14.56
C GLN A 85 -10.08 -5.03 13.78
N LYS A 86 -9.20 -5.35 12.84
CA LYS A 86 -9.32 -6.55 12.01
C LYS A 86 -8.05 -7.34 12.13
N ASP A 87 -8.13 -8.57 12.56
CA ASP A 87 -6.95 -9.39 12.75
C ASP A 87 -6.80 -10.51 11.73
N PHE A 88 -7.73 -10.60 10.76
CA PHE A 88 -7.67 -11.69 9.80
C PHE A 88 -6.49 -11.54 8.83
N TRP A 89 -6.05 -10.31 8.56
CA TRP A 89 -5.11 -10.10 7.46
C TRP A 89 -3.68 -10.24 7.94
N ALA A 90 -2.89 -10.83 7.05
CA ALA A 90 -1.48 -11.07 7.31
C ALA A 90 -0.59 -10.20 6.42
N ARG A 91 -1.11 -9.72 5.31
CA ARG A 91 -0.34 -8.92 4.35
C ARG A 91 -1.18 -7.79 3.84
N ALA A 92 -0.52 -6.73 3.42
CA ALA A 92 -1.19 -5.58 2.82
C ALA A 92 -0.46 -5.15 1.56
N ILE A 93 -1.23 -4.63 0.61
CA ILE A 93 -0.70 -3.98 -0.57
C ILE A 93 -1.38 -2.62 -0.65
N GLY A 94 -0.59 -1.55 -0.63
CA GLY A 94 -1.11 -0.21 -0.80
C GLY A 94 -0.67 0.36 -2.14
N PHE A 95 -1.58 1.01 -2.84
CA PHE A 95 -1.28 1.68 -4.12
C PHE A 95 -1.51 3.15 -3.92
N THR A 96 -0.45 3.95 -4.01
CA THR A 96 -0.53 5.39 -3.77
C THR A 96 0.19 6.15 -4.85
N THR A 97 -0.01 7.45 -4.88
CA THR A 97 0.74 8.31 -5.78
C THR A 97 2.12 8.58 -5.19
N THR A 98 3.06 8.92 -6.05
CA THR A 98 4.43 9.08 -5.60
C THR A 98 4.73 10.45 -5.05
N THR A 99 4.03 11.46 -5.51
CA THR A 99 4.37 12.82 -5.20
C THR A 99 3.13 13.60 -4.88
N ALA A 100 3.18 14.31 -3.79
CA ALA A 100 2.04 15.07 -3.35
C ALA A 100 1.59 16.07 -4.39
N GLY A 101 2.46 16.72 -5.05
CA GLY A 101 2.05 17.75 -5.97
C GLY A 101 1.37 17.24 -7.22
N GLN A 102 1.31 15.96 -7.41
CA GLN A 102 0.80 15.45 -8.65
C GLN A 102 -0.65 15.26 -8.70
N LEU A 103 -1.25 14.99 -7.62
CA LEU A 103 -2.62 14.83 -7.66
C LEU A 103 -3.20 15.81 -6.86
N ASN A 104 -2.99 16.54 -6.72
CA ASN A 104 -3.48 17.29 -6.02
C ASN A 104 -4.57 17.65 -6.15
N SER A 105 -4.95 17.06 -5.60
CA SER A 105 -6.00 17.30 -5.54
C SER A 105 -6.08 18.57 -5.70
N ALA A 106 -5.42 18.99 -5.43
CA ALA A 106 -5.39 20.12 -5.72
C ALA A 106 -4.67 20.24 -6.86
N ASN A 107 -4.10 19.63 -7.00
CA ASN A 107 -3.56 19.72 -8.02
C ASN A 107 -3.83 18.86 -8.80
N THR A 108 -4.34 18.40 -8.59
CA THR A 108 -4.59 17.62 -9.32
C THR A 108 -5.39 17.95 -10.01
N LEU A 109 -5.15 18.38 -9.79
CA LEU A 109 -5.51 18.65 -10.21
C LEU A 109 -5.78 19.22 -10.47
N PRO A 110 -5.57 19.64 -10.55
CA PRO A 110 -5.60 20.13 -10.71
C PRO A 110 -5.53 20.36 -10.99
N VAL A 111 -5.23 20.37 -10.90
CA VAL A 111 -5.12 20.48 -11.11
C VAL A 111 -5.35 20.66 -11.21
#